data_e6e682018a41ad2375b48a72c41116ed
#
_entry.id   e6e682018a41ad2375b48a72c41116ed
#
_cell.length_a   1.000
_cell.length_b   1.000
_cell.length_c   1.000
_cell.angle_alpha   90.00
_cell.angle_beta   90.00
_cell.angle_gamma   90.00
#
_symmetry.space_group_name_H-M   'P 1'
#
loop_
_entity.id
_entity.type
_entity.pdbx_description
1 polymer ?
#
loop_
_entity_poly.entity_id
_entity_poly.type
_entity_poly.pdbx_seq_one_letter_code
_entity_poly.pdbx_strand_id
1 'polypeptide(L)'
;MKDKVGRIAVIGATGGIGAALSDNLMELFSSATLLAVGRSVPSREKTVGQKAPVCIGGFDLLDEESIHDTCSRIVADGMPDLVFVATGILHDGDAFPERSIKDLDRQAMEHLLAVNLVGPSLIMKHLLTHVPRKGAFRMGLLSARVGSISDNQLGGWYSYRTSKAGLNMMIKGAAIELKRRNRDAILVGLHPGTVESALSEPFQRNVPPHKLFTPEHSARCLVEVLLSRSPDQSGLCFDWAGKEIEP
;
A
#
# COMPACT_ATOMS: atom_id res chain seq x y z
N MET A 1 0.38 21.83 -5.30
CA MET A 1 -0.30 20.50 -5.33
C MET A 1 -1.10 20.22 -4.06
N LYS A 2 -0.62 20.62 -2.86
CA LYS A 2 -1.37 20.43 -1.59
C LYS A 2 -2.79 21.04 -1.64
N ASP A 3 -2.98 22.15 -2.30
CA ASP A 3 -4.27 22.87 -2.38
C ASP A 3 -5.32 22.24 -3.31
N LYS A 4 -5.00 21.10 -3.96
CA LYS A 4 -5.88 20.46 -4.94
C LYS A 4 -6.32 19.04 -4.58
N VAL A 5 -5.87 18.49 -3.45
CA VAL A 5 -6.29 17.14 -3.01
C VAL A 5 -7.63 17.27 -2.31
N GLY A 6 -8.68 16.77 -2.94
CA GLY A 6 -10.06 16.80 -2.43
C GLY A 6 -10.54 15.47 -1.85
N ARG A 7 -10.04 14.35 -2.37
CA ARG A 7 -10.43 13.00 -1.93
C ARG A 7 -9.21 12.09 -1.80
N ILE A 8 -9.18 11.30 -0.74
CA ILE A 8 -8.08 10.39 -0.41
C ILE A 8 -8.68 9.05 -0.02
N ALA A 9 -8.07 7.94 -0.45
CA ALA A 9 -8.44 6.61 0.01
C ALA A 9 -7.23 5.89 0.65
N VAL A 10 -7.44 5.29 1.81
CA VAL A 10 -6.48 4.40 2.47
C VAL A 10 -7.12 3.03 2.63
N ILE A 11 -6.65 2.06 1.85
CA ILE A 11 -7.11 0.68 1.87
C ILE A 11 -6.18 -0.12 2.79
N GLY A 12 -6.74 -0.75 3.82
CA GLY A 12 -5.99 -1.31 4.94
C GLY A 12 -5.80 -0.30 6.09
N ALA A 13 -6.73 0.63 6.26
CA ALA A 13 -6.68 1.74 7.22
C ALA A 13 -6.67 1.31 8.70
N THR A 14 -6.89 0.03 9.01
CA THR A 14 -6.87 -0.52 10.37
C THR A 14 -5.55 -1.16 10.77
N GLY A 15 -4.65 -1.38 9.80
CA GLY A 15 -3.28 -1.85 10.08
C GLY A 15 -2.41 -0.72 10.64
N GLY A 16 -1.29 -1.06 11.29
CA GLY A 16 -0.41 -0.06 11.92
C GLY A 16 -0.02 1.10 11.00
N ILE A 17 0.55 0.79 9.82
CA ILE A 17 0.92 1.82 8.83
C ILE A 17 -0.32 2.49 8.23
N GLY A 18 -1.39 1.72 7.92
CA GLY A 18 -2.61 2.28 7.33
C GLY A 18 -3.34 3.26 8.25
N ALA A 19 -3.36 3.00 9.54
CA ALA A 19 -3.90 3.91 10.55
C ALA A 19 -3.06 5.20 10.63
N ALA A 20 -1.75 5.08 10.72
CA ALA A 20 -0.83 6.21 10.75
C ALA A 20 -0.86 7.04 9.44
N LEU A 21 -1.02 6.39 8.28
CA LEU A 21 -1.27 7.08 6.99
C LEU A 21 -2.56 7.90 7.05
N SER A 22 -3.64 7.32 7.58
CA SER A 22 -4.93 7.99 7.68
C SER A 22 -4.83 9.24 8.56
N ASP A 23 -4.16 9.14 9.71
CA ASP A 23 -3.97 10.27 10.63
C ASP A 23 -3.11 11.38 10.01
N ASN A 24 -1.98 11.03 9.40
CA ASN A 24 -1.08 11.99 8.75
C ASN A 24 -1.76 12.69 7.57
N LEU A 25 -2.54 11.95 6.77
CA LEU A 25 -3.25 12.51 5.62
C LEU A 25 -4.40 13.44 6.04
N MET A 26 -5.12 13.13 7.11
CA MET A 26 -6.13 14.04 7.67
C MET A 26 -5.51 15.33 8.22
N GLU A 27 -4.36 15.25 8.85
CA GLU A 27 -3.62 16.43 9.31
C GLU A 27 -3.13 17.29 8.14
N LEU A 28 -2.52 16.66 7.14
CA LEU A 28 -1.91 17.35 6.00
C LEU A 28 -2.95 17.94 5.04
N PHE A 29 -4.13 17.31 4.90
CA PHE A 29 -5.21 17.67 3.98
C PHE A 29 -6.55 17.81 4.72
N SER A 30 -6.63 18.70 5.70
CA SER A 30 -7.78 18.86 6.60
C SER A 30 -9.11 19.14 5.89
N SER A 31 -9.09 19.69 4.67
CA SER A 31 -10.27 19.95 3.84
C SER A 31 -10.68 18.76 2.97
N ALA A 32 -9.79 17.77 2.77
CA ALA A 32 -10.08 16.61 1.94
C ALA A 32 -11.06 15.63 2.62
N THR A 33 -11.74 14.84 1.81
CA THR A 33 -12.51 13.69 2.30
C THR A 33 -11.62 12.46 2.31
N LEU A 34 -11.35 11.91 3.50
CA LEU A 34 -10.63 10.65 3.66
C LEU A 34 -11.60 9.47 3.68
N LEU A 35 -11.36 8.48 2.83
CA LEU A 35 -12.03 7.18 2.79
C LEU A 35 -11.11 6.16 3.49
N ALA A 36 -11.49 5.72 4.68
CA ALA A 36 -10.78 4.70 5.44
C ALA A 36 -11.41 3.33 5.18
N VAL A 37 -10.66 2.41 4.56
CA VAL A 37 -11.16 1.11 4.09
C VAL A 37 -10.51 -0.02 4.87
N GLY A 38 -11.32 -0.98 5.34
CA GLY A 38 -10.83 -2.15 6.06
C GLY A 38 -11.93 -3.15 6.40
N ARG A 39 -11.55 -4.27 7.01
CA ARG A 39 -12.50 -5.31 7.47
C ARG A 39 -13.49 -4.75 8.50
N SER A 40 -12.98 -4.04 9.48
CA SER A 40 -13.75 -3.41 10.54
C SER A 40 -13.12 -2.05 10.86
N VAL A 41 -13.65 -0.99 10.25
CA VAL A 41 -13.14 0.37 10.47
C VAL A 41 -13.97 1.02 11.56
N PRO A 42 -13.42 1.28 12.75
CA PRO A 42 -14.15 1.98 13.80
C PRO A 42 -14.45 3.42 13.36
N SER A 43 -15.63 3.91 13.70
CA SER A 43 -15.94 5.32 13.53
C SER A 43 -14.99 6.14 14.40
N ARG A 44 -14.34 7.13 13.80
CA ARG A 44 -13.45 8.05 14.51
C ARG A 44 -14.22 9.33 14.84
N GLU A 45 -14.08 9.81 16.07
CA GLU A 45 -14.60 11.10 16.45
C GLU A 45 -13.93 12.24 15.69
N LYS A 46 -14.68 13.30 15.43
CA LYS A 46 -14.16 14.51 14.79
C LYS A 46 -13.18 15.21 15.70
N THR A 47 -11.98 15.45 15.25
CA THR A 47 -11.10 16.46 15.83
C THR A 47 -11.57 17.84 15.40
N VAL A 48 -11.50 18.83 16.29
CA VAL A 48 -11.92 20.21 15.97
C VAL A 48 -11.18 20.71 14.74
N GLY A 49 -11.92 21.13 13.72
CA GLY A 49 -11.37 21.65 12.46
C GLY A 49 -11.08 20.59 11.37
N GLN A 50 -11.32 19.31 11.62
CA GLN A 50 -11.14 18.24 10.64
C GLN A 50 -12.48 17.59 10.25
N LYS A 51 -12.57 17.08 9.02
CA LYS A 51 -13.68 16.21 8.60
C LYS A 51 -13.45 14.80 9.15
N ALA A 52 -14.49 14.18 9.70
CA ALA A 52 -14.39 12.76 10.05
C ALA A 52 -14.15 11.92 8.80
N PRO A 53 -13.32 10.86 8.87
CA PRO A 53 -13.14 9.95 7.76
C PRO A 53 -14.45 9.22 7.44
N VAL A 54 -14.68 8.96 6.17
CA VAL A 54 -15.74 8.06 5.71
C VAL A 54 -15.24 6.64 5.85
N CYS A 55 -15.84 5.88 6.76
CA CYS A 55 -15.43 4.50 7.04
C CYS A 55 -16.14 3.53 6.08
N ILE A 56 -15.35 2.73 5.36
CA ILE A 56 -15.82 1.67 4.49
C ILE A 56 -15.40 0.33 5.10
N GLY A 57 -16.31 -0.28 5.85
CA GLY A 57 -16.12 -1.60 6.46
C GLY A 57 -16.61 -2.75 5.57
N GLY A 58 -16.33 -3.99 6.02
CA GLY A 58 -16.73 -5.21 5.32
C GLY A 58 -15.82 -5.59 4.15
N PHE A 59 -14.66 -4.97 4.03
CA PHE A 59 -13.71 -5.23 2.96
C PHE A 59 -12.95 -6.55 3.21
N ASP A 60 -13.17 -7.54 2.35
CA ASP A 60 -12.39 -8.78 2.31
C ASP A 60 -11.46 -8.77 1.08
N LEU A 61 -10.15 -8.80 1.34
CA LEU A 61 -9.12 -8.79 0.31
C LEU A 61 -9.00 -10.12 -0.45
N LEU A 62 -9.54 -11.19 0.08
CA LEU A 62 -9.52 -12.53 -0.53
C LEU A 62 -10.75 -12.82 -1.38
N ASP A 63 -11.73 -11.93 -1.37
CA ASP A 63 -12.96 -12.02 -2.16
C ASP A 63 -13.02 -10.91 -3.22
N GLU A 64 -13.00 -11.29 -4.50
CA GLU A 64 -13.02 -10.32 -5.60
C GLU A 64 -14.33 -9.53 -5.67
N GLU A 65 -15.47 -10.11 -5.29
CA GLU A 65 -16.74 -9.39 -5.26
C GLU A 65 -16.72 -8.30 -4.19
N SER A 66 -16.19 -8.62 -3.00
CA SER A 66 -15.97 -7.64 -1.93
C SER A 66 -15.00 -6.53 -2.36
N ILE A 67 -13.94 -6.85 -3.11
CA ILE A 67 -13.01 -5.87 -3.66
C ILE A 67 -13.73 -4.95 -4.65
N HIS A 68 -14.49 -5.52 -5.59
CA HIS A 68 -15.25 -4.78 -6.60
C HIS A 68 -16.24 -3.80 -5.95
N ASP A 69 -17.05 -4.29 -5.00
CA ASP A 69 -18.06 -3.46 -4.32
C ASP A 69 -17.42 -2.35 -3.51
N THR A 70 -16.31 -2.66 -2.81
CA THR A 70 -15.55 -1.65 -2.07
C THR A 70 -14.96 -0.59 -3.01
N CYS A 71 -14.37 -1.00 -4.13
CA CYS A 71 -13.86 -0.05 -5.14
C CYS A 71 -14.97 0.82 -5.72
N SER A 72 -16.16 0.25 -5.98
CA SER A 72 -17.33 0.98 -6.44
C SER A 72 -17.77 2.05 -5.43
N ARG A 73 -17.76 1.73 -4.12
CA ARG A 73 -18.03 2.70 -3.04
C ARG A 73 -16.96 3.79 -2.95
N ILE A 74 -15.69 3.46 -3.17
CA ILE A 74 -14.59 4.44 -3.18
C ILE A 74 -14.79 5.49 -4.28
N VAL A 75 -15.24 5.08 -5.47
CA VAL A 75 -15.36 5.98 -6.62
C VAL A 75 -16.75 6.58 -6.79
N ALA A 76 -17.73 6.25 -5.94
CA ALA A 76 -19.14 6.67 -6.06
C ALA A 76 -19.32 8.19 -6.18
N ASP A 77 -18.55 8.98 -5.42
CA ASP A 77 -18.56 10.45 -5.49
C ASP A 77 -17.34 11.03 -6.24
N GLY A 78 -16.74 10.24 -7.13
CA GLY A 78 -15.56 10.59 -7.93
C GLY A 78 -14.29 9.88 -7.48
N MET A 79 -13.37 9.72 -8.42
CA MET A 79 -12.06 9.08 -8.17
C MET A 79 -11.25 9.86 -7.16
N PRO A 80 -10.67 9.22 -6.12
CA PRO A 80 -9.72 9.89 -5.23
C PRO A 80 -8.49 10.40 -5.98
N ASP A 81 -7.98 11.56 -5.56
CA ASP A 81 -6.73 12.15 -6.07
C ASP A 81 -5.51 11.38 -5.59
N LEU A 82 -5.62 10.78 -4.38
CA LEU A 82 -4.56 10.09 -3.69
C LEU A 82 -5.08 8.76 -3.11
N VAL A 83 -4.41 7.67 -3.42
CA VAL A 83 -4.75 6.32 -2.93
C VAL A 83 -3.53 5.66 -2.32
N PHE A 84 -3.69 5.09 -1.12
CA PHE A 84 -2.72 4.18 -0.51
C PHE A 84 -3.34 2.80 -0.35
N VAL A 85 -2.62 1.77 -0.80
CA VAL A 85 -2.94 0.37 -0.50
C VAL A 85 -1.94 -0.14 0.52
N ALA A 86 -2.39 -0.20 1.77
CA ALA A 86 -1.59 -0.54 2.95
C ALA A 86 -1.90 -1.95 3.48
N THR A 87 -2.34 -2.84 2.58
CA THR A 87 -2.61 -4.25 2.89
C THR A 87 -1.34 -5.10 2.74
N GLY A 88 -1.25 -6.16 3.53
CA GLY A 88 -0.18 -7.15 3.40
C GLY A 88 0.06 -7.92 4.70
N ILE A 89 0.61 -9.12 4.55
CA ILE A 89 1.06 -9.99 5.64
C ILE A 89 2.48 -10.48 5.36
N LEU A 90 3.21 -10.81 6.41
CA LEU A 90 4.51 -11.48 6.36
C LEU A 90 4.43 -12.88 6.97
N HIS A 91 3.58 -13.04 7.96
CA HIS A 91 3.25 -14.30 8.63
C HIS A 91 1.75 -14.29 8.98
N ASP A 92 1.19 -15.47 9.19
CA ASP A 92 -0.18 -15.63 9.66
C ASP A 92 -0.24 -16.87 10.58
N GLY A 93 -0.68 -16.67 11.83
CA GLY A 93 -0.65 -17.70 12.85
C GLY A 93 0.73 -18.33 13.01
N ASP A 94 0.82 -19.65 12.85
CA ASP A 94 2.06 -20.43 12.96
C ASP A 94 2.89 -20.47 11.65
N ALA A 95 2.39 -19.89 10.56
CA ALA A 95 3.08 -19.84 9.27
C ALA A 95 4.09 -18.70 9.24
N PHE A 96 5.35 -19.00 9.50
CA PHE A 96 6.47 -18.05 9.43
C PHE A 96 7.17 -18.08 8.07
N PRO A 97 7.84 -16.99 7.66
CA PRO A 97 8.63 -16.97 6.44
C PRO A 97 9.71 -18.05 6.42
N GLU A 98 9.86 -18.69 5.30
CA GLU A 98 10.76 -19.82 5.08
C GLU A 98 12.23 -19.42 5.26
N ARG A 99 13.00 -20.22 5.99
CA ARG A 99 14.46 -20.06 6.16
C ARG A 99 15.24 -20.81 5.08
N SER A 100 14.64 -21.87 4.54
CA SER A 100 15.24 -22.77 3.56
C SER A 100 14.20 -23.11 2.48
N ILE A 101 14.66 -23.48 1.28
CA ILE A 101 13.78 -23.99 0.22
C ILE A 101 12.98 -25.22 0.64
N LYS A 102 13.48 -25.97 1.62
CA LYS A 102 12.82 -27.16 2.18
C LYS A 102 11.60 -26.82 3.03
N ASP A 103 11.52 -25.59 3.50
CA ASP A 103 10.42 -25.12 4.37
C ASP A 103 9.24 -24.59 3.54
N LEU A 104 9.33 -24.66 2.20
CA LEU A 104 8.22 -24.21 1.34
C LEU A 104 6.97 -25.05 1.62
N ASP A 105 5.90 -24.36 2.00
CA ASP A 105 4.58 -24.91 2.12
C ASP A 105 3.64 -24.30 1.08
N ARG A 106 2.90 -25.17 0.38
CA ARG A 106 2.03 -24.73 -0.71
C ARG A 106 0.90 -23.81 -0.21
N GLN A 107 0.26 -24.17 0.90
CA GLN A 107 -0.89 -23.42 1.38
C GLN A 107 -0.47 -22.04 1.92
N ALA A 108 0.64 -22.00 2.68
CA ALA A 108 1.22 -20.76 3.15
C ALA A 108 1.64 -19.83 1.99
N MET A 109 2.25 -20.39 0.94
CA MET A 109 2.62 -19.64 -0.27
C MET A 109 1.39 -19.11 -1.01
N GLU A 110 0.38 -19.95 -1.26
CA GLU A 110 -0.87 -19.54 -1.92
C GLU A 110 -1.56 -18.41 -1.13
N HIS A 111 -1.62 -18.51 0.19
CA HIS A 111 -2.22 -17.47 1.03
C HIS A 111 -1.44 -16.13 0.98
N LEU A 112 -0.10 -16.20 1.10
CA LEU A 112 0.76 -15.01 0.98
C LEU A 112 0.63 -14.33 -0.40
N LEU A 113 0.58 -15.12 -1.47
CA LEU A 113 0.35 -14.60 -2.83
C LEU A 113 -1.05 -13.98 -2.95
N ALA A 114 -2.08 -14.62 -2.42
CA ALA A 114 -3.44 -14.10 -2.45
C ALA A 114 -3.53 -12.71 -1.77
N VAL A 115 -2.95 -12.55 -0.57
CA VAL A 115 -3.02 -11.30 0.20
C VAL A 115 -2.08 -10.22 -0.36
N ASN A 116 -0.82 -10.57 -0.68
CA ASN A 116 0.21 -9.57 -1.00
C ASN A 116 0.29 -9.22 -2.49
N LEU A 117 -0.21 -10.07 -3.37
CA LEU A 117 -0.12 -9.90 -4.82
C LEU A 117 -1.51 -9.84 -5.46
N VAL A 118 -2.32 -10.89 -5.33
CA VAL A 118 -3.59 -11.00 -6.06
C VAL A 118 -4.56 -9.91 -5.61
N GLY A 119 -4.80 -9.77 -4.31
CA GLY A 119 -5.71 -8.76 -3.75
C GLY A 119 -5.36 -7.33 -4.18
N PRO A 120 -4.12 -6.83 -3.95
CA PRO A 120 -3.69 -5.52 -4.45
C PRO A 120 -3.78 -5.37 -5.97
N SER A 121 -3.57 -6.43 -6.75
CA SER A 121 -3.73 -6.41 -8.20
C SER A 121 -5.19 -6.24 -8.61
N LEU A 122 -6.12 -6.90 -7.91
CA LEU A 122 -7.56 -6.74 -8.13
C LEU A 122 -8.04 -5.34 -7.70
N ILE A 123 -7.50 -4.76 -6.63
CA ILE A 123 -7.75 -3.35 -6.29
C ILE A 123 -7.32 -2.45 -7.45
N MET A 124 -6.11 -2.64 -8.01
CA MET A 124 -5.67 -1.87 -9.19
C MET A 124 -6.61 -2.08 -10.38
N LYS A 125 -7.03 -3.33 -10.67
CA LYS A 125 -7.98 -3.67 -11.75
C LYS A 125 -9.26 -2.83 -11.63
N HIS A 126 -9.87 -2.80 -10.45
CA HIS A 126 -11.16 -2.14 -10.24
C HIS A 126 -11.05 -0.61 -10.11
N LEU A 127 -9.97 -0.06 -9.55
CA LEU A 127 -9.82 1.39 -9.39
C LEU A 127 -9.27 2.09 -10.64
N LEU A 128 -8.24 1.52 -11.30
CA LEU A 128 -7.54 2.22 -12.37
C LEU A 128 -8.41 2.48 -13.60
N THR A 129 -9.47 1.71 -13.80
CA THR A 129 -10.45 1.94 -14.87
C THR A 129 -11.20 3.26 -14.71
N HIS A 130 -11.33 3.78 -13.49
CA HIS A 130 -12.03 5.02 -13.15
C HIS A 130 -11.11 6.26 -13.15
N VAL A 131 -9.79 6.08 -13.27
CA VAL A 131 -8.86 7.22 -13.30
C VAL A 131 -9.19 8.13 -14.49
N PRO A 132 -9.41 9.44 -14.29
CA PRO A 132 -9.69 10.38 -15.36
C PRO A 132 -8.56 10.43 -16.40
N ARG A 133 -8.88 10.75 -17.65
CA ARG A 133 -7.87 10.86 -18.72
C ARG A 133 -6.91 12.04 -18.57
N LYS A 134 -7.21 12.99 -17.70
CA LYS A 134 -6.41 14.19 -17.41
C LYS A 134 -6.48 14.51 -15.93
N GLY A 135 -5.46 15.19 -15.45
CA GLY A 135 -5.35 15.59 -14.04
C GLY A 135 -4.48 14.65 -13.23
N ALA A 136 -4.03 15.16 -12.09
CA ALA A 136 -3.13 14.45 -11.20
C ALA A 136 -3.87 13.31 -10.50
N PHE A 137 -3.30 12.12 -10.56
CA PHE A 137 -3.70 10.94 -9.78
C PHE A 137 -2.46 10.28 -9.23
N ARG A 138 -2.47 9.87 -7.98
CA ARG A 138 -1.35 9.19 -7.33
C ARG A 138 -1.83 7.98 -6.56
N MET A 139 -1.17 6.86 -6.79
CA MET A 139 -1.44 5.62 -6.05
C MET A 139 -0.12 5.00 -5.58
N GLY A 140 0.00 4.77 -4.28
CA GLY A 140 1.10 4.07 -3.64
C GLY A 140 0.65 2.74 -3.07
N LEU A 141 1.34 1.66 -3.41
CA LEU A 141 1.08 0.33 -2.84
C LEU A 141 2.25 -0.07 -1.93
N LEU A 142 1.96 -0.56 -0.73
CA LEU A 142 3.00 -1.05 0.17
C LEU A 142 3.64 -2.31 -0.40
N SER A 143 4.87 -2.13 -0.88
CA SER A 143 5.78 -3.19 -1.28
C SER A 143 6.88 -3.38 -0.23
N ALA A 144 7.96 -4.05 -0.59
CA ALA A 144 9.10 -4.25 0.28
C ALA A 144 10.40 -4.36 -0.53
N ARG A 145 11.52 -3.90 0.06
CA ARG A 145 12.86 -4.05 -0.52
C ARG A 145 13.19 -5.51 -0.85
N VAL A 146 12.71 -6.43 -0.03
CA VAL A 146 12.92 -7.87 -0.25
C VAL A 146 12.24 -8.42 -1.52
N GLY A 147 11.38 -7.64 -2.17
CA GLY A 147 10.82 -7.94 -3.50
C GLY A 147 11.77 -7.64 -4.65
N SER A 148 12.91 -6.99 -4.41
CA SER A 148 13.97 -6.81 -5.40
C SER A 148 14.71 -8.13 -5.62
N ILE A 149 14.82 -8.55 -6.87
CA ILE A 149 15.55 -9.76 -7.27
C ILE A 149 17.05 -9.49 -7.23
N SER A 150 17.47 -8.33 -7.76
CA SER A 150 18.87 -7.93 -7.83
C SER A 150 19.50 -7.63 -6.46
N ASP A 151 18.73 -7.10 -5.50
CA ASP A 151 19.18 -6.80 -4.13
C ASP A 151 19.19 -8.03 -3.22
N ASN A 152 18.70 -9.19 -3.69
CA ASN A 152 18.59 -10.41 -2.89
C ASN A 152 19.94 -11.12 -2.74
N GLN A 153 20.63 -10.86 -1.64
CA GLN A 153 21.90 -11.52 -1.26
C GLN A 153 21.73 -12.51 -0.10
N LEU A 154 20.55 -12.57 0.52
CA LEU A 154 20.34 -13.34 1.74
C LEU A 154 19.58 -14.66 1.51
N GLY A 155 18.75 -14.74 0.46
CA GLY A 155 17.83 -15.86 0.28
C GLY A 155 16.75 -15.91 1.37
N GLY A 156 16.09 -17.06 1.52
CA GLY A 156 14.98 -17.25 2.46
C GLY A 156 13.75 -16.41 2.12
N TRP A 157 12.69 -16.54 2.92
CA TRP A 157 11.44 -15.79 2.77
C TRP A 157 10.83 -15.90 1.36
N TYR A 158 10.92 -17.10 0.79
CA TYR A 158 10.63 -17.34 -0.63
C TYR A 158 9.23 -16.83 -1.03
N SER A 159 8.21 -17.21 -0.28
CA SER A 159 6.82 -16.81 -0.58
C SER A 159 6.64 -15.30 -0.45
N TYR A 160 7.19 -14.68 0.60
CA TYR A 160 7.06 -13.24 0.80
C TYR A 160 7.81 -12.43 -0.26
N ARG A 161 9.07 -12.80 -0.56
CA ARG A 161 9.85 -12.16 -1.64
C ARG A 161 9.15 -12.28 -2.97
N THR A 162 8.70 -13.49 -3.31
CA THR A 162 7.96 -13.75 -4.56
C THR A 162 6.70 -12.90 -4.65
N SER A 163 5.93 -12.79 -3.56
CA SER A 163 4.71 -11.98 -3.54
C SER A 163 4.99 -10.50 -3.80
N LYS A 164 6.07 -9.96 -3.22
CA LYS A 164 6.44 -8.54 -3.39
C LYS A 164 7.13 -8.26 -4.73
N ALA A 165 7.92 -9.20 -5.25
CA ALA A 165 8.45 -9.13 -6.63
C ALA A 165 7.31 -9.15 -7.66
N GLY A 166 6.35 -10.05 -7.49
CA GLY A 166 5.15 -10.11 -8.32
C GLY A 166 4.33 -8.82 -8.26
N LEU A 167 4.14 -8.25 -7.06
CA LEU A 167 3.45 -6.97 -6.90
C LEU A 167 4.19 -5.84 -7.63
N ASN A 168 5.53 -5.79 -7.54
CA ASN A 168 6.33 -4.79 -8.26
C ASN A 168 6.15 -4.91 -9.78
N MET A 169 6.10 -6.15 -10.31
CA MET A 169 5.81 -6.39 -11.73
C MET A 169 4.40 -5.93 -12.11
N MET A 170 3.38 -6.19 -11.28
CA MET A 170 2.00 -5.73 -11.51
C MET A 170 1.91 -4.20 -11.51
N ILE A 171 2.58 -3.53 -10.57
CA ILE A 171 2.67 -2.07 -10.51
C ILE A 171 3.31 -1.52 -11.79
N LYS A 172 4.42 -2.12 -12.24
CA LYS A 172 5.11 -1.71 -13.47
C LYS A 172 4.21 -1.84 -14.70
N GLY A 173 3.57 -2.98 -14.88
CA GLY A 173 2.66 -3.24 -15.99
C GLY A 173 1.46 -2.27 -16.01
N ALA A 174 0.80 -2.12 -14.86
CA ALA A 174 -0.34 -1.22 -14.70
C ALA A 174 0.04 0.27 -14.92
N ALA A 175 1.22 0.70 -14.47
CA ALA A 175 1.72 2.06 -14.71
C ALA A 175 1.96 2.35 -16.19
N ILE A 176 2.51 1.40 -16.95
CA ILE A 176 2.71 1.52 -18.41
C ILE A 176 1.35 1.65 -19.11
N GLU A 177 0.38 0.86 -18.72
CA GLU A 177 -0.97 0.92 -19.27
C GLU A 177 -1.67 2.23 -18.93
N LEU A 178 -1.63 2.63 -17.66
CA LEU A 178 -2.23 3.87 -17.17
C LEU A 178 -1.65 5.11 -17.86
N LYS A 179 -0.34 5.15 -18.13
CA LYS A 179 0.36 6.25 -18.81
C LYS A 179 -0.17 6.50 -20.23
N ARG A 180 -0.70 5.48 -20.90
CA ARG A 180 -1.34 5.62 -22.23
C ARG A 180 -2.64 6.40 -22.16
N ARG A 181 -3.34 6.36 -21.02
CA ARG A 181 -4.62 7.05 -20.78
C ARG A 181 -4.46 8.39 -20.09
N ASN A 182 -3.59 8.45 -19.07
CA ASN A 182 -3.34 9.63 -18.28
C ASN A 182 -1.82 9.77 -18.06
N ARG A 183 -1.20 10.76 -18.70
CA ARG A 183 0.25 11.00 -18.63
C ARG A 183 0.70 11.62 -17.30
N ASP A 184 -0.24 12.19 -16.53
CA ASP A 184 0.04 12.83 -15.23
C ASP A 184 -0.14 11.86 -14.06
N ALA A 185 -0.68 10.67 -14.32
CA ALA A 185 -0.93 9.67 -13.30
C ALA A 185 0.36 8.98 -12.82
N ILE A 186 0.43 8.74 -11.53
CA ILE A 186 1.57 8.12 -10.85
C ILE A 186 1.09 6.91 -10.08
N LEU A 187 1.72 5.76 -10.34
CA LEU A 187 1.50 4.49 -9.65
C LEU A 187 2.85 3.93 -9.24
N VAL A 188 3.12 3.75 -7.94
CA VAL A 188 4.43 3.33 -7.42
C VAL A 188 4.32 2.31 -6.31
N GLY A 189 5.35 1.46 -6.18
CA GLY A 189 5.59 0.65 -4.99
C GLY A 189 6.31 1.46 -3.92
N LEU A 190 5.96 1.23 -2.66
CA LEU A 190 6.52 1.94 -1.51
C LEU A 190 7.00 0.94 -0.47
N HIS A 191 8.29 1.00 -0.12
CA HIS A 191 8.85 0.23 0.99
C HIS A 191 8.88 1.08 2.27
N PRO A 192 8.17 0.69 3.33
CA PRO A 192 8.00 1.50 4.53
C PRO A 192 9.21 1.49 5.49
N GLY A 193 10.26 0.74 5.18
CA GLY A 193 11.28 0.38 6.16
C GLY A 193 10.82 -0.77 7.07
N THR A 194 11.57 -1.05 8.13
CA THR A 194 11.11 -1.95 9.19
C THR A 194 10.33 -1.13 10.19
N VAL A 195 9.02 -1.39 10.28
CA VAL A 195 8.09 -0.60 11.08
C VAL A 195 7.63 -1.41 12.28
N GLU A 196 7.62 -0.80 13.46
CA GLU A 196 7.10 -1.39 14.69
C GLU A 196 5.60 -1.69 14.54
N SER A 197 5.28 -2.98 14.40
CA SER A 197 3.92 -3.46 14.16
C SER A 197 3.83 -4.95 14.48
N ALA A 198 2.62 -5.48 14.65
CA ALA A 198 2.40 -6.90 14.83
C ALA A 198 3.00 -7.75 13.69
N LEU A 199 3.03 -7.22 12.45
CA LEU A 199 3.60 -7.89 11.29
C LEU A 199 5.12 -8.10 11.43
N SER A 200 5.85 -7.14 11.99
CA SER A 200 7.31 -7.18 12.11
C SER A 200 7.82 -7.67 13.46
N GLU A 201 6.95 -7.72 14.48
CA GLU A 201 7.31 -8.05 15.87
C GLU A 201 8.22 -9.29 15.99
N PRO A 202 7.92 -10.43 15.34
CA PRO A 202 8.78 -11.63 15.46
C PRO A 202 10.18 -11.45 14.87
N PHE A 203 10.40 -10.43 14.05
CA PHE A 203 11.64 -10.19 13.28
C PHE A 203 12.44 -8.99 13.78
N GLN A 204 11.95 -8.24 14.78
CA GLN A 204 12.56 -7.01 15.27
C GLN A 204 13.83 -7.23 16.08
N ARG A 205 14.02 -8.42 16.66
CA ARG A 205 15.11 -8.73 17.61
C ARG A 205 16.53 -8.36 17.10
N ASN A 206 16.74 -8.47 15.80
CA ASN A 206 18.04 -8.19 15.17
C ASN A 206 18.06 -6.87 14.38
N VAL A 207 17.01 -6.07 14.48
CA VAL A 207 16.94 -4.77 13.80
C VAL A 207 17.63 -3.72 14.67
N PRO A 208 18.63 -3.00 14.14
CA PRO A 208 19.24 -1.90 14.88
C PRO A 208 18.18 -0.85 15.26
N PRO A 209 18.21 -0.29 16.49
CA PRO A 209 17.16 0.64 16.94
C PRO A 209 16.89 1.81 16.01
N HIS A 210 17.93 2.33 15.36
CA HIS A 210 17.82 3.43 14.40
C HIS A 210 17.21 3.03 13.04
N LYS A 211 16.96 1.74 12.80
CA LYS A 211 16.31 1.19 11.60
C LYS A 211 14.90 0.65 11.86
N LEU A 212 14.45 0.69 13.11
CA LEU A 212 13.10 0.35 13.50
C LEU A 212 12.28 1.65 13.60
N PHE A 213 11.32 1.84 12.72
CA PHE A 213 10.54 3.06 12.63
C PHE A 213 9.21 2.91 13.35
N THR A 214 8.71 4.03 13.90
CA THR A 214 7.31 4.07 14.31
C THR A 214 6.39 4.11 13.09
N PRO A 215 5.14 3.63 13.20
CA PRO A 215 4.16 3.75 12.12
C PRO A 215 3.97 5.19 11.62
N GLU A 216 3.98 6.16 12.53
CA GLU A 216 3.80 7.59 12.22
C GLU A 216 4.98 8.15 11.40
N HIS A 217 6.22 7.80 11.79
CA HIS A 217 7.40 8.19 11.03
C HIS A 217 7.36 7.61 9.62
N SER A 218 7.11 6.31 9.51
CA SER A 218 7.02 5.63 8.22
C SER A 218 5.91 6.22 7.35
N ALA A 219 4.71 6.42 7.90
CA ALA A 219 3.57 7.00 7.17
C ALA A 219 3.90 8.37 6.59
N ARG A 220 4.51 9.25 7.39
CA ARG A 220 4.94 10.59 6.94
C ARG A 220 5.93 10.50 5.79
N CYS A 221 6.96 9.66 5.91
CA CYS A 221 7.93 9.43 4.84
C CYS A 221 7.27 8.93 3.56
N LEU A 222 6.35 7.95 3.65
CA LEU A 222 5.66 7.39 2.49
C LEU A 222 4.78 8.41 1.78
N VAL A 223 4.10 9.28 2.53
CA VAL A 223 3.30 10.38 1.98
C VAL A 223 4.21 11.37 1.25
N GLU A 224 5.32 11.79 1.85
CA GLU A 224 6.29 12.69 1.22
C GLU A 224 6.89 12.07 -0.05
N VAL A 225 7.27 10.79 0.00
CA VAL A 225 7.78 10.07 -1.17
C VAL A 225 6.75 10.05 -2.29
N LEU A 226 5.50 9.65 -2.04
CA LEU A 226 4.48 9.59 -3.09
C LEU A 226 4.17 10.98 -3.67
N LEU A 227 4.11 12.01 -2.84
CA LEU A 227 3.82 13.38 -3.27
C LEU A 227 4.96 14.01 -4.09
N SER A 228 6.21 13.60 -3.86
CA SER A 228 7.39 14.11 -4.57
C SER A 228 7.66 13.41 -5.91
N ARG A 229 6.97 12.31 -6.22
CA ARG A 229 7.21 11.59 -7.49
C ARG A 229 6.69 12.37 -8.69
N SER A 230 7.40 12.19 -9.80
CA SER A 230 7.04 12.71 -11.13
C SER A 230 6.49 11.58 -12.03
N PRO A 231 5.75 11.90 -13.10
CA PRO A 231 5.12 10.89 -13.97
C PRO A 231 6.10 9.93 -14.67
N ASP A 232 7.35 10.33 -14.88
CA ASP A 232 8.41 9.49 -15.44
C ASP A 232 8.86 8.40 -14.46
N GLN A 233 8.65 8.61 -13.16
CA GLN A 233 8.94 7.66 -12.09
C GLN A 233 7.78 6.68 -11.83
N SER A 234 6.67 6.79 -12.55
CA SER A 234 5.54 5.85 -12.43
C SER A 234 5.97 4.43 -12.83
N GLY A 235 5.58 3.45 -12.03
CA GLY A 235 5.94 2.04 -12.20
C GLY A 235 7.27 1.64 -11.56
N LEU A 236 7.87 2.52 -10.74
CA LEU A 236 9.07 2.23 -9.95
C LEU A 236 8.71 1.96 -8.49
N CYS A 237 9.67 1.40 -7.75
CA CYS A 237 9.58 1.17 -6.32
C CYS A 237 10.54 2.09 -5.58
N PHE A 238 10.09 2.66 -4.45
CA PHE A 238 10.89 3.57 -3.64
C PHE A 238 10.89 3.15 -2.18
N ASP A 239 12.00 3.36 -1.50
CA ASP A 239 12.04 3.22 -0.05
C ASP A 239 11.53 4.50 0.66
N TRP A 240 11.39 4.40 1.96
CA TRP A 240 10.95 5.48 2.85
C TRP A 240 11.78 6.78 2.73
N ALA A 241 13.04 6.70 2.30
CA ALA A 241 13.90 7.85 2.06
C ALA A 241 13.77 8.39 0.62
N GLY A 242 12.89 7.81 -0.21
CA GLY A 242 12.68 8.18 -1.60
C GLY A 242 13.74 7.67 -2.56
N LYS A 243 14.60 6.76 -2.12
CA LYS A 243 15.58 6.09 -2.97
C LYS A 243 14.89 4.99 -3.78
N GLU A 244 15.17 4.92 -5.06
CA GLU A 244 14.71 3.84 -5.93
C GLU A 244 15.28 2.50 -5.47
N ILE A 245 14.43 1.48 -5.48
CA ILE A 245 14.78 0.08 -5.23
C ILE A 245 14.89 -0.60 -6.59
N GLU A 246 16.06 -1.10 -6.91
CA GLU A 246 16.31 -1.89 -8.11
C GLU A 246 15.39 -3.12 -8.17
N PRO A 247 14.90 -3.50 -9.37
CA PRO A 247 14.01 -4.65 -9.55
C PRO A 247 14.65 -6.00 -9.17
#